data_e8e7d354a36b980c270abca326e20d99
#
_entry.id   e8e7d354a36b980c270abca326e20d99
#
_cell.length_a   1.000
_cell.length_b   1.000
_cell.length_c   1.000
_cell.angle_alpha   90.00
_cell.angle_beta   90.00
_cell.angle_gamma   90.00
#
_symmetry.space_group_name_H-M   'P 1'
#
loop_
_entity.id
_entity.type
_entity.pdbx_description
1 polymer ?
#
loop_
_entity_poly.entity_id
_entity_poly.type
_entity_poly.pdbx_seq_one_letter_code
_entity_poly.pdbx_strand_id
1 'polypeptide(L)'
;MKSLKNLLREGPGPSSSHTIGPYRISKDFLSLLPKETKFIKVTLYGSLALTGKGHGTDNIIRKAFVPLPCEVFFDYKEMNLTHPNTRQCEALDNNNAILLKKRYCSLGGGSYAEEGKKPKENDIYPFNTFNERKEYRKQNQIEDRYHLIVSFEGGDILSFAKHLLSVSFQTIESSRQKEDVLPGPLKLKAVAKDIFEQANKSTDPFEKNRRLLSAFAYATSEANARGDIVITAPTCGAAGVVPAVLFHQYRYNHRTIEDLAKAYLIGALVCDFIKNNASISGAVLGCQAEIGSACSFAAASLSYLNGLSLFQIEYASEVAREHFLGLTCDPVNGYVQIPCIERNAMASIHAFTAYEYAKEISIYRTNKVSFDNVILARKETGSELSPDLKETALGGLAKIIRC
;
A
#
# COMPACT_ATOMS: atom_id res chain seq x y z
N MET A 1 18.24 4.78 -1.90
CA MET A 1 16.75 4.56 -2.00
C MET A 1 16.06 5.75 -2.65
N LYS A 2 14.82 5.54 -3.09
CA LYS A 2 13.98 6.56 -3.75
C LYS A 2 13.42 7.58 -2.75
N SER A 3 12.81 8.66 -3.28
CA SER A 3 12.06 9.61 -2.46
C SER A 3 10.79 8.96 -1.87
N LEU A 4 10.42 9.34 -0.64
CA LEU A 4 9.16 8.95 0.00
C LEU A 4 7.93 9.41 -0.79
N LYS A 5 8.04 10.48 -1.58
CA LYS A 5 7.00 10.92 -2.53
C LYS A 5 6.72 9.88 -3.62
N ASN A 6 7.66 8.93 -3.85
CA ASN A 6 7.46 7.80 -4.77
C ASN A 6 6.86 6.56 -4.10
N LEU A 7 6.84 6.52 -2.78
CA LEU A 7 6.17 5.47 -1.99
C LEU A 7 4.71 5.83 -1.70
N LEU A 8 4.49 7.08 -1.29
CA LEU A 8 3.20 7.59 -0.81
C LEU A 8 2.46 8.29 -1.94
N ARG A 9 1.27 7.82 -2.29
CA ARG A 9 0.52 8.33 -3.44
C ARG A 9 -0.96 8.47 -3.12
N GLU A 10 -1.53 9.58 -3.55
CA GLU A 10 -2.96 9.79 -3.60
C GLU A 10 -3.51 9.21 -4.90
N GLY A 11 -4.63 8.49 -4.83
CA GLY A 11 -5.28 7.97 -6.02
C GLY A 11 -6.51 7.10 -5.72
N PRO A 12 -7.23 6.72 -6.78
CA PRO A 12 -8.42 5.90 -6.63
C PRO A 12 -8.08 4.46 -6.23
N GLY A 13 -8.88 3.90 -5.31
CA GLY A 13 -8.87 2.48 -5.03
C GLY A 13 -9.32 1.63 -6.24
N PRO A 14 -9.47 0.31 -6.09
CA PRO A 14 -9.14 -0.44 -4.89
C PRO A 14 -7.69 -0.94 -4.78
N SER A 15 -6.87 -0.82 -5.84
CA SER A 15 -5.53 -1.42 -5.85
C SER A 15 -4.47 -0.51 -6.46
N SER A 16 -3.35 -0.32 -5.76
CA SER A 16 -2.25 0.49 -6.30
C SER A 16 -1.58 -0.13 -7.53
N SER A 17 -1.51 -1.46 -7.62
CA SER A 17 -0.95 -2.18 -8.78
C SER A 17 -1.95 -2.31 -9.93
N HIS A 18 -3.26 -2.39 -9.63
CA HIS A 18 -4.33 -2.65 -10.63
C HIS A 18 -5.14 -1.41 -11.00
N THR A 19 -5.05 -0.31 -10.25
CA THR A 19 -5.72 0.97 -10.59
C THR A 19 -4.74 2.12 -10.73
N ILE A 20 -4.00 2.52 -9.68
CA ILE A 20 -3.08 3.68 -9.75
C ILE A 20 -1.96 3.45 -10.79
N GLY A 21 -1.31 2.29 -10.76
CA GLY A 21 -0.26 1.94 -11.72
C GLY A 21 -0.77 1.98 -13.16
N PRO A 22 -1.82 1.22 -13.52
CA PRO A 22 -2.45 1.28 -14.84
C PRO A 22 -2.91 2.68 -15.27
N TYR A 23 -3.47 3.49 -14.36
CA TYR A 23 -3.83 4.87 -14.66
C TYR A 23 -2.60 5.71 -15.05
N ARG A 24 -1.54 5.66 -14.23
CA ARG A 24 -0.29 6.39 -14.49
C ARG A 24 0.41 5.95 -15.76
N ILE A 25 0.45 4.64 -16.04
CA ILE A 25 0.96 4.10 -17.30
C ILE A 25 0.15 4.65 -18.48
N SER A 26 -1.20 4.70 -18.36
CA SER A 26 -2.05 5.24 -19.41
C SER A 26 -1.75 6.71 -19.68
N LYS A 27 -1.52 7.52 -18.64
CA LYS A 27 -1.14 8.93 -18.78
C LYS A 27 0.26 9.10 -19.39
N ASP A 28 1.23 8.26 -19.01
CA ASP A 28 2.56 8.24 -19.64
C ASP A 28 2.47 7.87 -21.13
N PHE A 29 1.73 6.82 -21.47
CA PHE A 29 1.53 6.40 -22.85
C PHE A 29 0.80 7.47 -23.67
N LEU A 30 -0.21 8.13 -23.10
CA LEU A 30 -0.95 9.24 -23.72
C LEU A 30 -0.02 10.40 -24.11
N SER A 31 1.00 10.70 -23.30
CA SER A 31 1.97 11.77 -23.58
C SER A 31 2.94 11.44 -24.74
N LEU A 32 2.98 10.18 -25.17
CA LEU A 32 3.86 9.69 -26.23
C LEU A 32 3.14 9.47 -27.56
N LEU A 33 1.82 9.70 -27.62
CA LEU A 33 1.00 9.36 -28.78
C LEU A 33 1.37 10.19 -30.02
N PRO A 34 1.52 9.57 -31.19
CA PRO A 34 1.51 10.25 -32.49
C PRO A 34 0.20 11.03 -32.70
N LYS A 35 0.25 12.14 -33.42
CA LYS A 35 -0.92 13.00 -33.70
C LYS A 35 -2.03 12.26 -34.47
N GLU A 36 -1.63 11.28 -35.26
CA GLU A 36 -2.51 10.47 -36.13
C GLU A 36 -3.30 9.42 -35.32
N THR A 37 -3.02 9.26 -34.02
CA THR A 37 -3.69 8.26 -33.19
C THR A 37 -5.19 8.51 -33.11
N LYS A 38 -5.99 7.49 -33.37
CA LYS A 38 -7.46 7.52 -33.33
C LYS A 38 -8.05 6.54 -32.32
N PHE A 39 -7.32 5.48 -32.02
CA PHE A 39 -7.81 4.40 -31.17
C PHE A 39 -6.68 3.83 -30.31
N ILE A 40 -7.03 3.41 -29.11
CA ILE A 40 -6.11 2.76 -28.17
C ILE A 40 -6.58 1.33 -27.90
N LYS A 41 -5.64 0.38 -28.01
CA LYS A 41 -5.85 -1.00 -27.60
C LYS A 41 -4.91 -1.32 -26.44
N VAL A 42 -5.47 -1.88 -25.38
CA VAL A 42 -4.71 -2.31 -24.20
C VAL A 42 -4.97 -3.79 -23.96
N THR A 43 -3.91 -4.59 -23.80
CA THR A 43 -4.01 -6.00 -23.43
C THR A 43 -3.39 -6.18 -22.03
N LEU A 44 -4.13 -6.77 -21.13
CA LEU A 44 -3.72 -7.09 -19.75
C LEU A 44 -3.30 -8.56 -19.67
N TYR A 45 -2.22 -8.83 -18.92
CA TYR A 45 -1.66 -10.16 -18.76
C TYR A 45 -1.48 -10.51 -17.27
N GLY A 46 -1.30 -11.80 -16.96
CA GLY A 46 -1.00 -12.31 -15.64
C GLY A 46 -2.01 -11.86 -14.59
N SER A 47 -1.55 -11.36 -13.45
CA SER A 47 -2.43 -10.90 -12.36
C SER A 47 -3.35 -9.77 -12.79
N LEU A 48 -2.90 -8.84 -13.66
CA LEU A 48 -3.76 -7.78 -14.21
C LEU A 48 -4.95 -8.34 -15.03
N ALA A 49 -4.76 -9.48 -15.70
CA ALA A 49 -5.86 -10.14 -16.41
C ALA A 49 -6.76 -10.91 -15.43
N LEU A 50 -6.17 -11.70 -14.54
CA LEU A 50 -6.88 -12.62 -13.64
C LEU A 50 -7.80 -11.89 -12.64
N THR A 51 -7.34 -10.78 -12.08
CA THR A 51 -8.08 -10.03 -11.04
C THR A 51 -8.53 -8.64 -11.49
N GLY A 52 -8.14 -8.21 -12.68
CA GLY A 52 -8.35 -6.83 -13.17
C GLY A 52 -9.82 -6.41 -13.25
N LYS A 53 -10.75 -7.33 -13.55
CA LYS A 53 -12.19 -7.02 -13.53
C LYS A 53 -12.67 -6.68 -12.13
N GLY A 54 -12.29 -7.48 -11.12
CA GLY A 54 -12.62 -7.25 -9.72
C GLY A 54 -12.02 -5.95 -9.17
N HIS A 55 -10.88 -5.53 -9.72
CA HIS A 55 -10.22 -4.28 -9.36
C HIS A 55 -10.69 -3.06 -10.21
N GLY A 56 -11.55 -3.25 -11.21
CA GLY A 56 -11.97 -2.17 -12.12
C GLY A 56 -10.82 -1.61 -12.98
N THR A 57 -9.80 -2.42 -13.27
CA THR A 57 -8.60 -2.01 -14.03
C THR A 57 -8.95 -1.50 -15.42
N ASP A 58 -9.87 -2.16 -16.11
CA ASP A 58 -10.31 -1.75 -17.44
C ASP A 58 -11.04 -0.40 -17.42
N ASN A 59 -11.86 -0.16 -16.41
CA ASN A 59 -12.59 1.11 -16.26
C ASN A 59 -11.64 2.28 -16.04
N ILE A 60 -10.65 2.13 -15.15
CA ILE A 60 -9.68 3.19 -14.88
C ILE A 60 -8.77 3.46 -16.09
N ILE A 61 -8.44 2.43 -16.87
CA ILE A 61 -7.67 2.57 -18.12
C ILE A 61 -8.48 3.37 -19.15
N ARG A 62 -9.74 2.98 -19.41
CA ARG A 62 -10.62 3.72 -20.34
C ARG A 62 -10.78 5.18 -19.92
N LYS A 63 -11.02 5.43 -18.63
CA LYS A 63 -11.11 6.78 -18.06
C LYS A 63 -9.84 7.61 -18.29
N ALA A 64 -8.67 6.98 -18.22
CA ALA A 64 -7.40 7.68 -18.41
C ALA A 64 -7.17 8.15 -19.85
N PHE A 65 -7.76 7.48 -20.84
CA PHE A 65 -7.60 7.81 -22.26
C PHE A 65 -8.67 8.75 -22.81
N VAL A 66 -9.74 9.07 -22.08
CA VAL A 66 -10.77 10.03 -22.54
C VAL A 66 -10.11 11.32 -23.04
N PRO A 67 -10.48 11.85 -24.25
CA PRO A 67 -11.60 11.45 -25.11
C PRO A 67 -11.28 10.35 -26.17
N LEU A 68 -10.06 9.82 -26.21
CA LEU A 68 -9.73 8.78 -27.18
C LEU A 68 -10.45 7.46 -26.88
N PRO A 69 -11.06 6.80 -27.87
CA PRO A 69 -11.62 5.46 -27.71
C PRO A 69 -10.55 4.47 -27.26
N CYS A 70 -10.89 3.64 -26.26
CA CYS A 70 -9.96 2.64 -25.73
C CYS A 70 -10.67 1.31 -25.46
N GLU A 71 -10.16 0.25 -26.05
CA GLU A 71 -10.56 -1.13 -25.73
C GLU A 71 -9.53 -1.82 -24.85
N VAL A 72 -10.02 -2.61 -23.88
CA VAL A 72 -9.19 -3.36 -22.94
C VAL A 72 -9.51 -4.83 -23.06
N PHE A 73 -8.50 -5.62 -23.37
CA PHE A 73 -8.54 -7.07 -23.50
C PHE A 73 -7.84 -7.75 -22.34
N PHE A 74 -8.32 -8.91 -21.94
CA PHE A 74 -7.77 -9.73 -20.87
C PHE A 74 -7.21 -11.00 -21.49
N ASP A 75 -5.89 -11.16 -21.50
CA ASP A 75 -5.22 -12.36 -21.96
C ASP A 75 -4.87 -13.25 -20.76
N TYR A 76 -5.56 -14.38 -20.67
CA TYR A 76 -5.39 -15.37 -19.60
C TYR A 76 -4.37 -16.47 -19.96
N LYS A 77 -3.80 -16.45 -21.15
CA LYS A 77 -2.96 -17.52 -21.70
C LYS A 77 -1.47 -17.24 -21.56
N GLU A 78 -1.08 -15.99 -21.75
CA GLU A 78 0.33 -15.61 -21.65
C GLU A 78 0.77 -15.55 -20.19
N MET A 79 1.55 -16.56 -19.74
CA MET A 79 2.01 -16.68 -18.35
C MET A 79 3.53 -16.51 -18.22
N ASN A 80 4.29 -16.58 -19.31
CA ASN A 80 5.74 -16.36 -19.28
C ASN A 80 6.08 -14.87 -19.35
N LEU A 81 5.87 -14.20 -18.21
CA LEU A 81 5.97 -12.76 -18.06
C LEU A 81 7.19 -12.38 -17.23
N THR A 82 7.83 -11.27 -17.58
CA THR A 82 8.91 -10.68 -16.76
C THR A 82 8.40 -10.13 -15.43
N HIS A 83 7.11 -9.78 -15.35
CA HIS A 83 6.42 -9.33 -14.15
C HIS A 83 4.94 -9.74 -14.21
N PRO A 84 4.33 -10.20 -13.08
CA PRO A 84 2.94 -10.68 -13.07
C PRO A 84 1.92 -9.59 -13.42
N ASN A 85 2.23 -8.32 -13.22
CA ASN A 85 1.36 -7.18 -13.57
C ASN A 85 1.81 -6.51 -14.87
N THR A 86 1.82 -7.27 -15.97
CA THR A 86 2.21 -6.78 -17.30
C THR A 86 1.00 -6.34 -18.12
N ARG A 87 1.17 -5.28 -18.90
CA ARG A 87 0.20 -4.85 -19.92
C ARG A 87 0.90 -4.33 -21.17
N GLN A 88 0.23 -4.49 -22.31
CA GLN A 88 0.63 -3.92 -23.58
C GLN A 88 -0.32 -2.79 -23.98
N CYS A 89 0.23 -1.69 -24.50
CA CYS A 89 -0.51 -0.57 -25.05
C CYS A 89 -0.16 -0.41 -26.53
N GLU A 90 -1.17 -0.22 -27.37
CA GLU A 90 -1.04 0.00 -28.81
C GLU A 90 -1.86 1.24 -29.18
N ALA A 91 -1.24 2.17 -29.91
CA ALA A 91 -1.89 3.31 -30.54
C ALA A 91 -2.11 3.01 -32.02
N LEU A 92 -3.31 3.21 -32.50
CA LEU A 92 -3.75 2.82 -33.85
C LEU A 92 -4.27 4.04 -34.61
N ASP A 93 -4.07 4.04 -35.95
CA ASP A 93 -4.67 5.00 -36.86
C ASP A 93 -6.09 4.58 -37.31
N ASN A 94 -6.67 5.32 -38.25
CA ASN A 94 -7.99 5.02 -38.83
C ASN A 94 -8.04 3.67 -39.58
N ASN A 95 -6.91 3.15 -40.04
CA ASN A 95 -6.80 1.90 -40.80
C ASN A 95 -6.42 0.72 -39.89
N ASN A 96 -6.43 0.92 -38.55
CA ASN A 96 -5.95 -0.03 -37.55
C ASN A 96 -4.46 -0.38 -37.64
N ALA A 97 -3.65 0.45 -38.34
CA ALA A 97 -2.20 0.29 -38.32
C ALA A 97 -1.61 0.74 -36.98
N ILE A 98 -0.67 -0.04 -36.45
CA ILE A 98 -0.02 0.24 -35.16
C ILE A 98 1.01 1.36 -35.37
N LEU A 99 0.75 2.52 -34.76
CA LEU A 99 1.65 3.69 -34.79
C LEU A 99 2.67 3.65 -33.63
N LEU A 100 2.26 3.13 -32.46
CA LEU A 100 3.11 2.99 -31.27
C LEU A 100 2.69 1.76 -30.48
N LYS A 101 3.67 0.97 -30.06
CA LYS A 101 3.45 -0.22 -29.23
C LYS A 101 4.47 -0.23 -28.09
N LYS A 102 3.98 -0.41 -26.86
CA LYS A 102 4.83 -0.53 -25.65
C LYS A 102 4.25 -1.53 -24.67
N ARG A 103 5.14 -2.22 -23.96
CA ARG A 103 4.78 -3.06 -22.79
C ARG A 103 5.28 -2.39 -21.52
N TYR A 104 4.47 -2.50 -20.49
CA TYR A 104 4.72 -1.91 -19.16
C TYR A 104 4.43 -2.92 -18.06
N CYS A 105 5.14 -2.77 -16.94
CA CYS A 105 4.92 -3.51 -15.71
C CYS A 105 4.47 -2.56 -14.60
N SER A 106 3.40 -2.90 -13.90
CA SER A 106 2.96 -2.21 -12.68
C SER A 106 3.63 -2.85 -11.47
N LEU A 107 4.55 -2.12 -10.81
CA LEU A 107 5.52 -2.68 -9.86
C LEU A 107 5.04 -2.69 -8.40
N GLY A 108 3.79 -2.28 -8.14
CA GLY A 108 3.24 -2.10 -6.80
C GLY A 108 3.38 -0.65 -6.29
N GLY A 109 2.52 -0.27 -5.32
CA GLY A 109 2.46 1.09 -4.78
C GLY A 109 2.20 2.18 -5.84
N GLY A 110 1.67 1.82 -7.01
CA GLY A 110 1.48 2.74 -8.14
C GLY A 110 2.76 3.09 -8.93
N SER A 111 3.90 2.47 -8.63
CA SER A 111 5.12 2.54 -9.45
C SER A 111 4.97 1.68 -10.71
N TYR A 112 5.66 2.08 -11.78
CA TYR A 112 5.66 1.33 -13.05
C TYR A 112 6.97 1.52 -13.79
N ALA A 113 7.22 0.63 -14.75
CA ALA A 113 8.31 0.74 -15.71
C ALA A 113 7.86 0.21 -17.07
N GLU A 114 8.49 0.68 -18.14
CA GLU A 114 8.46 0.01 -19.44
C GLU A 114 9.20 -1.34 -19.30
N GLU A 115 8.68 -2.39 -19.90
CA GLU A 115 9.26 -3.73 -19.78
C GLU A 115 10.74 -3.74 -20.19
N GLY A 116 11.57 -4.36 -19.37
CA GLY A 116 13.03 -4.39 -19.57
C GLY A 116 13.77 -3.12 -19.14
N LYS A 117 13.06 -2.07 -18.67
CA LYS A 117 13.67 -0.82 -18.18
C LYS A 117 13.49 -0.66 -16.67
N LYS A 118 14.40 0.09 -16.06
CA LYS A 118 14.24 0.51 -14.65
C LYS A 118 13.19 1.63 -14.54
N PRO A 119 12.48 1.76 -13.41
CA PRO A 119 11.61 2.91 -13.14
C PRO A 119 12.37 4.24 -13.30
N LYS A 120 11.67 5.26 -13.80
CA LYS A 120 12.20 6.64 -13.92
C LYS A 120 12.21 7.36 -12.57
N GLU A 121 12.83 6.77 -11.57
CA GLU A 121 12.89 7.32 -10.22
C GLU A 121 14.35 7.35 -9.76
N ASN A 122 14.85 8.53 -9.37
CA ASN A 122 16.23 8.67 -8.91
C ASN A 122 16.36 8.31 -7.43
N ASP A 123 17.52 7.75 -7.07
CA ASP A 123 17.88 7.54 -5.69
C ASP A 123 18.29 8.87 -5.06
N ILE A 124 17.76 9.16 -3.87
CA ILE A 124 18.11 10.36 -3.10
C ILE A 124 18.78 10.02 -1.77
N TYR A 125 18.49 8.85 -1.19
CA TYR A 125 19.11 8.41 0.05
C TYR A 125 20.36 7.57 -0.23
N PRO A 126 21.49 7.83 0.45
CA PRO A 126 22.75 7.11 0.25
C PRO A 126 22.82 5.76 0.99
N PHE A 127 21.74 5.34 1.63
CA PHE A 127 21.61 4.09 2.37
C PHE A 127 20.41 3.29 1.87
N ASN A 128 20.47 1.96 1.99
CA ASN A 128 19.47 1.03 1.47
C ASN A 128 18.83 0.15 2.54
N THR A 129 19.46 0.05 3.72
CA THR A 129 18.98 -0.78 4.84
C THR A 129 18.86 0.06 6.11
N PHE A 130 18.17 -0.50 7.10
CA PHE A 130 18.05 0.16 8.40
C PHE A 130 19.39 0.28 9.10
N ASN A 131 20.27 -0.73 8.95
CA ASN A 131 21.62 -0.70 9.50
C ASN A 131 22.49 0.36 8.83
N GLU A 132 22.49 0.43 7.49
CA GLU A 132 23.23 1.48 6.77
C GLU A 132 22.76 2.89 7.19
N ARG A 133 21.45 3.09 7.41
CA ARG A 133 20.92 4.34 7.96
C ARG A 133 21.48 4.65 9.36
N LYS A 134 21.61 3.64 10.24
CA LYS A 134 22.20 3.83 11.58
C LYS A 134 23.66 4.29 11.47
N GLU A 135 24.45 3.62 10.62
CA GLU A 135 25.85 3.99 10.37
C GLU A 135 25.98 5.38 9.75
N TYR A 136 25.17 5.70 8.74
CA TYR A 136 25.18 7.04 8.12
C TYR A 136 24.89 8.15 9.13
N ARG A 137 23.90 7.96 10.01
CA ARG A 137 23.60 8.92 11.07
C ARG A 137 24.76 9.12 12.04
N LYS A 138 25.40 8.02 12.45
CA LYS A 138 26.57 8.05 13.36
C LYS A 138 27.74 8.79 12.72
N GLN A 139 28.07 8.48 11.47
CA GLN A 139 29.19 9.11 10.75
C GLN A 139 28.96 10.60 10.52
N ASN A 140 27.73 11.04 10.29
CA ASN A 140 27.37 12.43 10.01
C ASN A 140 26.85 13.18 11.24
N GLN A 141 26.88 12.58 12.44
CA GLN A 141 26.46 13.19 13.71
C GLN A 141 25.01 13.74 13.69
N ILE A 142 24.12 13.07 12.96
CA ILE A 142 22.71 13.47 12.83
C ILE A 142 21.91 12.83 13.97
N GLU A 143 21.54 13.60 14.97
CA GLU A 143 20.73 13.11 16.09
C GLU A 143 19.24 13.07 15.78
N ASP A 144 18.72 14.12 15.17
CA ASP A 144 17.30 14.23 14.83
C ASP A 144 16.96 13.34 13.61
N ARG A 145 16.03 12.42 13.83
CA ARG A 145 15.58 11.44 12.83
C ARG A 145 14.76 12.08 11.72
N TYR A 146 13.98 13.10 12.05
CA TYR A 146 13.17 13.85 11.08
C TYR A 146 14.06 14.77 10.24
N HIS A 147 15.04 15.42 10.86
CA HIS A 147 16.01 16.24 10.13
C HIS A 147 16.75 15.45 9.05
N LEU A 148 17.09 14.18 9.32
CA LEU A 148 17.65 13.28 8.31
C LEU A 148 16.78 13.17 7.06
N ILE A 149 15.45 13.07 7.23
CA ILE A 149 14.53 12.99 6.09
C ILE A 149 14.50 14.32 5.33
N VAL A 150 14.39 15.44 6.05
CA VAL A 150 14.35 16.77 5.44
C VAL A 150 15.61 17.08 4.62
N SER A 151 16.78 16.61 5.08
CA SER A 151 18.03 16.85 4.36
C SER A 151 18.10 16.21 2.96
N PHE A 152 17.32 15.15 2.72
CA PHE A 152 17.24 14.49 1.42
C PHE A 152 15.97 14.84 0.63
N GLU A 153 14.84 15.03 1.29
CA GLU A 153 13.52 15.25 0.66
C GLU A 153 13.22 16.74 0.40
N GLY A 154 13.93 17.63 1.09
CA GLY A 154 13.66 19.07 1.08
C GLY A 154 12.59 19.51 2.09
N GLY A 155 12.49 20.83 2.29
CA GLY A 155 11.61 21.41 3.33
C GLY A 155 10.11 21.24 3.08
N ASP A 156 9.68 20.99 1.85
CA ASP A 156 8.29 20.79 1.47
C ASP A 156 7.72 19.41 1.86
N ILE A 157 8.57 18.47 2.28
CA ILE A 157 8.15 17.11 2.65
C ILE A 157 7.17 17.10 3.82
N LEU A 158 7.28 18.03 4.76
CA LEU A 158 6.34 18.14 5.86
C LEU A 158 4.95 18.57 5.38
N SER A 159 4.89 19.54 4.49
CA SER A 159 3.62 19.99 3.88
C SER A 159 2.98 18.90 3.05
N PHE A 160 3.78 18.14 2.31
CA PHE A 160 3.33 16.96 1.59
C PHE A 160 2.72 15.92 2.54
N ALA A 161 3.39 15.57 3.64
CA ALA A 161 2.87 14.62 4.62
C ALA A 161 1.58 15.11 5.31
N LYS A 162 1.52 16.40 5.68
CA LYS A 162 0.29 17.02 6.23
C LYS A 162 -0.89 16.92 5.26
N HIS A 163 -0.65 17.16 3.97
CA HIS A 163 -1.68 16.99 2.93
C HIS A 163 -2.19 15.55 2.88
N LEU A 164 -1.29 14.56 2.79
CA LEU A 164 -1.67 13.15 2.73
C LEU A 164 -2.47 12.69 3.96
N LEU A 165 -2.07 13.14 5.16
CA LEU A 165 -2.82 12.88 6.38
C LEU A 165 -4.20 13.54 6.37
N SER A 166 -4.31 14.77 5.90
CA SER A 166 -5.59 15.46 5.76
C SER A 166 -6.55 14.69 4.85
N VAL A 167 -6.09 14.25 3.68
CA VAL A 167 -6.88 13.41 2.76
C VAL A 167 -7.29 12.10 3.43
N SER A 168 -6.35 11.41 4.10
CA SER A 168 -6.63 10.15 4.80
C SER A 168 -7.67 10.31 5.90
N PHE A 169 -7.58 11.37 6.71
CA PHE A 169 -8.52 11.64 7.80
C PHE A 169 -9.90 12.01 7.26
N GLN A 170 -9.95 12.77 6.17
CA GLN A 170 -11.18 13.11 5.48
C GLN A 170 -11.87 11.87 4.90
N THR A 171 -11.08 10.92 4.35
CA THR A 171 -11.57 9.62 3.87
C THR A 171 -12.19 8.81 5.00
N ILE A 172 -11.56 8.74 6.19
CA ILE A 172 -12.13 8.07 7.37
C ILE A 172 -13.45 8.73 7.76
N GLU A 173 -13.47 10.06 7.93
CA GLU A 173 -14.65 10.80 8.39
C GLU A 173 -15.84 10.66 7.44
N SER A 174 -15.60 10.74 6.14
CA SER A 174 -16.66 10.62 5.14
C SER A 174 -17.16 9.19 4.97
N SER A 175 -16.24 8.21 4.94
CA SER A 175 -16.60 6.81 4.70
C SER A 175 -17.29 6.16 5.89
N ARG A 176 -16.88 6.46 7.14
CA ARG A 176 -17.48 5.90 8.34
C ARG A 176 -18.95 6.29 8.56
N GLN A 177 -19.51 7.19 7.77
CA GLN A 177 -20.93 7.55 7.82
C GLN A 177 -21.77 6.78 6.82
N LYS A 178 -21.16 6.05 5.88
CA LYS A 178 -21.87 5.36 4.81
C LYS A 178 -22.44 4.03 5.31
N GLU A 179 -23.67 3.72 4.83
CA GLU A 179 -24.42 2.48 5.15
C GLU A 179 -24.79 1.75 3.86
N ASP A 180 -23.91 1.71 2.91
CA ASP A 180 -24.13 1.12 1.60
C ASP A 180 -23.65 -0.34 1.52
N VAL A 181 -23.92 -0.96 0.38
CA VAL A 181 -23.34 -2.24 -0.01
C VAL A 181 -22.14 -1.98 -0.90
N LEU A 182 -21.00 -2.59 -0.58
CA LEU A 182 -19.78 -2.45 -1.34
C LEU A 182 -19.95 -2.99 -2.77
N PRO A 183 -19.27 -2.40 -3.77
CA PRO A 183 -19.37 -2.82 -5.16
C PRO A 183 -18.98 -4.28 -5.38
N GLY A 184 -19.61 -4.93 -6.33
CA GLY A 184 -19.25 -6.28 -6.77
C GLY A 184 -20.19 -7.38 -6.26
N PRO A 185 -19.89 -8.65 -6.59
CA PRO A 185 -20.80 -9.78 -6.36
C PRO A 185 -20.89 -10.22 -4.89
N LEU A 186 -19.92 -9.83 -4.05
CA LEU A 186 -19.86 -10.26 -2.64
C LEU A 186 -20.97 -9.63 -1.78
N LYS A 187 -21.56 -8.53 -2.24
CA LYS A 187 -22.68 -7.82 -1.58
C LYS A 187 -22.42 -7.52 -0.10
N LEU A 188 -21.18 -7.20 0.25
CA LEU A 188 -20.83 -6.89 1.62
C LEU A 188 -21.42 -5.55 2.04
N LYS A 189 -22.08 -5.52 3.19
CA LYS A 189 -22.52 -4.28 3.85
C LYS A 189 -21.31 -3.54 4.38
N ALA A 190 -21.26 -2.23 4.19
CA ALA A 190 -20.33 -1.37 4.90
C ALA A 190 -20.70 -1.34 6.40
N VAL A 191 -19.71 -1.57 7.29
CA VAL A 191 -19.93 -1.73 8.73
C VAL A 191 -19.10 -0.82 9.60
N ALA A 192 -18.28 0.04 9.00
CA ALA A 192 -17.43 0.99 9.75
C ALA A 192 -18.26 1.85 10.73
N LYS A 193 -19.45 2.29 10.32
CA LYS A 193 -20.40 3.03 11.17
C LYS A 193 -20.84 2.20 12.36
N ASP A 194 -21.30 0.98 12.11
CA ASP A 194 -21.82 0.09 13.16
C ASP A 194 -20.72 -0.20 14.20
N ILE A 195 -19.49 -0.47 13.75
CA ILE A 195 -18.34 -0.70 14.65
C ILE A 195 -18.02 0.55 15.47
N PHE A 196 -18.05 1.73 14.85
CA PHE A 196 -17.79 3.00 15.55
C PHE A 196 -18.85 3.29 16.62
N GLU A 197 -20.12 3.05 16.32
CA GLU A 197 -21.21 3.21 17.28
C GLU A 197 -21.07 2.25 18.46
N GLN A 198 -20.70 0.98 18.21
CA GLN A 198 -20.43 0.01 19.27
C GLN A 198 -19.22 0.39 20.12
N ALA A 199 -18.18 0.98 19.51
CA ALA A 199 -17.03 1.51 20.25
C ALA A 199 -17.45 2.60 21.25
N ASN A 200 -18.33 3.51 20.82
CA ASN A 200 -18.82 4.60 21.70
C ASN A 200 -19.74 4.13 22.82
N LYS A 201 -20.37 2.96 22.68
CA LYS A 201 -21.20 2.34 23.73
C LYS A 201 -20.37 1.55 24.76
N SER A 202 -19.13 1.18 24.41
CA SER A 202 -18.29 0.38 25.31
C SER A 202 -17.78 1.22 26.48
N THR A 203 -17.91 0.67 27.69
CA THR A 203 -17.38 1.23 28.95
C THR A 203 -15.97 0.71 29.27
N ASP A 204 -15.55 -0.40 28.64
CA ASP A 204 -14.20 -0.92 28.75
C ASP A 204 -13.24 -0.15 27.81
N PRO A 205 -12.22 0.55 28.34
CA PRO A 205 -11.28 1.32 27.54
C PRO A 205 -10.51 0.47 26.52
N PHE A 206 -10.14 -0.76 26.87
CA PHE A 206 -9.42 -1.66 25.97
C PHE A 206 -10.28 -2.06 24.76
N GLU A 207 -11.51 -2.49 25.04
CA GLU A 207 -12.47 -2.85 24.01
C GLU A 207 -12.82 -1.65 23.12
N LYS A 208 -13.04 -0.48 23.72
CA LYS A 208 -13.33 0.77 23.02
C LYS A 208 -12.20 1.13 22.04
N ASN A 209 -10.95 1.16 22.51
CA ASN A 209 -9.81 1.51 21.66
C ASN A 209 -9.64 0.54 20.50
N ARG A 210 -9.76 -0.77 20.74
CA ARG A 210 -9.68 -1.79 19.69
C ARG A 210 -10.78 -1.63 18.64
N ARG A 211 -12.03 -1.36 19.06
CA ARG A 211 -13.15 -1.11 18.14
C ARG A 211 -12.96 0.17 17.36
N LEU A 212 -12.45 1.25 17.96
CA LEU A 212 -12.16 2.51 17.27
C LEU A 212 -11.12 2.30 16.16
N LEU A 213 -10.01 1.62 16.46
CA LEU A 213 -9.00 1.28 15.45
C LEU A 213 -9.59 0.47 14.30
N SER A 214 -10.42 -0.54 14.63
CA SER A 214 -11.11 -1.34 13.61
C SER A 214 -12.04 -0.47 12.77
N ALA A 215 -12.88 0.38 13.38
CA ALA A 215 -13.81 1.25 12.66
C ALA A 215 -13.09 2.18 11.66
N PHE A 216 -11.96 2.75 12.04
CA PHE A 216 -11.18 3.64 11.17
C PHE A 216 -10.48 2.88 10.03
N ALA A 217 -9.96 1.67 10.32
CA ALA A 217 -9.38 0.82 9.30
C ALA A 217 -10.43 0.33 8.30
N TYR A 218 -11.63 -0.08 8.78
CA TYR A 218 -12.77 -0.42 7.94
C TYR A 218 -13.21 0.77 7.09
N ALA A 219 -13.37 1.97 7.67
CA ALA A 219 -13.78 3.16 6.93
C ALA A 219 -12.89 3.45 5.72
N THR A 220 -11.56 3.40 5.91
CA THR A 220 -10.62 3.59 4.80
C THR A 220 -10.68 2.42 3.81
N SER A 221 -10.76 1.18 4.29
CA SER A 221 -10.77 -0.01 3.42
C SER A 221 -12.07 -0.12 2.62
N GLU A 222 -13.20 0.27 3.19
CA GLU A 222 -14.49 0.37 2.50
C GLU A 222 -14.49 1.49 1.45
N ALA A 223 -13.90 2.65 1.75
CA ALA A 223 -13.66 3.72 0.77
C ALA A 223 -12.80 3.20 -0.38
N ASN A 224 -11.72 2.51 -0.05
CA ASN A 224 -10.84 1.88 -1.06
C ASN A 224 -11.63 0.90 -1.94
N ALA A 225 -12.45 0.04 -1.36
CA ALA A 225 -13.27 -0.94 -2.10
C ALA A 225 -14.29 -0.28 -3.04
N ARG A 226 -14.80 0.90 -2.68
CA ARG A 226 -15.69 1.71 -3.55
C ARG A 226 -14.96 2.36 -4.72
N GLY A 227 -13.63 2.43 -4.71
CA GLY A 227 -12.84 3.18 -5.67
C GLY A 227 -12.72 4.67 -5.34
N ASP A 228 -13.03 5.06 -4.11
CA ASP A 228 -12.81 6.42 -3.60
C ASP A 228 -11.30 6.73 -3.56
N ILE A 229 -10.97 8.02 -3.41
CA ILE A 229 -9.57 8.44 -3.27
C ILE A 229 -9.04 7.99 -1.90
N VAL A 230 -7.88 7.32 -1.93
CA VAL A 230 -7.13 6.90 -0.76
C VAL A 230 -5.66 7.23 -0.90
N ILE A 231 -4.94 7.22 0.21
CA ILE A 231 -3.48 7.34 0.22
C ILE A 231 -2.87 5.93 0.33
N THR A 232 -1.92 5.62 -0.55
CA THR A 232 -1.17 4.35 -0.42
C THR A 232 -0.30 4.39 0.84
N ALA A 233 -0.41 3.34 1.69
CA ALA A 233 0.35 3.23 2.92
C ALA A 233 0.79 1.77 3.24
N PRO A 234 1.65 1.13 2.43
CA PRO A 234 2.26 1.59 1.17
C PRO A 234 1.46 1.27 -0.09
N THR A 235 0.36 0.52 0.00
CA THR A 235 -0.52 0.14 -1.11
C THR A 235 -1.97 0.50 -0.81
N CYS A 236 -2.85 0.47 -1.82
CA CYS A 236 -4.29 0.67 -1.59
C CYS A 236 -4.88 -0.46 -0.75
N GLY A 237 -4.47 -1.72 -0.98
CA GLY A 237 -4.96 -2.87 -0.22
C GLY A 237 -4.66 -2.81 1.28
N ALA A 238 -3.65 -2.04 1.68
CA ALA A 238 -3.25 -1.82 3.07
C ALA A 238 -3.47 -0.37 3.55
N ALA A 239 -4.22 0.43 2.80
CA ALA A 239 -4.40 1.87 3.06
C ALA A 239 -5.11 2.18 4.39
N GLY A 240 -5.81 1.21 4.99
CA GLY A 240 -6.55 1.39 6.24
C GLY A 240 -5.68 1.36 7.49
N VAL A 241 -4.50 0.73 7.47
CA VAL A 241 -3.70 0.46 8.67
C VAL A 241 -3.12 1.74 9.28
N VAL A 242 -2.29 2.46 8.53
CA VAL A 242 -1.58 3.65 9.01
C VAL A 242 -2.54 4.80 9.35
N PRO A 243 -3.52 5.14 8.48
CA PRO A 243 -4.48 6.17 8.81
C PRO A 243 -5.31 5.88 10.06
N ALA A 244 -5.74 4.64 10.28
CA ALA A 244 -6.51 4.27 11.47
C ALA A 244 -5.72 4.55 12.75
N VAL A 245 -4.45 4.16 12.78
CA VAL A 245 -3.54 4.37 13.91
C VAL A 245 -3.32 5.86 14.17
N LEU A 246 -2.98 6.64 13.14
CA LEU A 246 -2.67 8.06 13.29
C LEU A 246 -3.92 8.91 13.54
N PHE A 247 -5.08 8.55 12.95
CA PHE A 247 -6.34 9.21 13.24
C PHE A 247 -6.79 8.97 14.68
N HIS A 248 -6.58 7.77 15.22
CA HIS A 248 -6.80 7.49 16.64
C HIS A 248 -5.94 8.41 17.53
N GLN A 249 -4.65 8.58 17.20
CA GLN A 249 -3.76 9.47 17.94
C GLN A 249 -4.21 10.94 17.84
N TYR A 250 -4.70 11.35 16.67
CA TYR A 250 -5.25 12.69 16.46
C TYR A 250 -6.49 12.96 17.32
N ARG A 251 -7.47 12.05 17.27
CA ARG A 251 -8.80 12.26 17.87
C ARG A 251 -8.86 12.00 19.37
N TYR A 252 -8.08 11.07 19.88
CA TYR A 252 -8.19 10.59 21.27
C TYR A 252 -6.96 10.89 22.12
N ASN A 253 -5.80 11.08 21.51
CA ASN A 253 -4.57 11.45 22.21
C ASN A 253 -4.13 12.89 21.92
N HIS A 254 -4.95 13.67 21.21
CA HIS A 254 -4.78 15.10 20.94
C HIS A 254 -3.40 15.46 20.33
N ARG A 255 -2.82 14.54 19.54
CA ARG A 255 -1.55 14.80 18.84
C ARG A 255 -1.76 15.82 17.73
N THR A 256 -0.82 16.74 17.56
CA THR A 256 -0.89 17.75 16.50
C THR A 256 -0.68 17.12 15.13
N ILE A 257 -1.26 17.72 14.08
CA ILE A 257 -1.06 17.26 12.70
C ILE A 257 0.42 17.32 12.30
N GLU A 258 1.19 18.21 12.89
CA GLU A 258 2.62 18.33 12.66
C GLU A 258 3.40 17.15 13.24
N ASP A 259 3.14 16.77 14.50
CA ASP A 259 3.78 15.62 15.13
C ASP A 259 3.42 14.33 14.40
N LEU A 260 2.14 14.21 13.99
CA LEU A 260 1.67 13.09 13.20
C LEU A 260 2.34 13.03 11.82
N ALA A 261 2.56 14.16 11.15
CA ALA A 261 3.23 14.20 9.86
C ALA A 261 4.71 13.81 9.97
N LYS A 262 5.42 14.26 11.02
CA LYS A 262 6.78 13.81 11.31
C LYS A 262 6.84 12.29 11.57
N ALA A 263 5.92 11.78 12.39
CA ALA A 263 5.81 10.35 12.69
C ALA A 263 5.49 9.53 11.41
N TYR A 264 4.57 10.03 10.59
CA TYR A 264 4.22 9.42 9.30
C TYR A 264 5.44 9.30 8.39
N LEU A 265 6.29 10.32 8.28
CA LEU A 265 7.50 10.29 7.48
C LEU A 265 8.54 9.29 8.01
N ILE A 266 8.68 9.16 9.33
CA ILE A 266 9.57 8.14 9.92
C ILE A 266 9.09 6.72 9.58
N GLY A 267 7.80 6.45 9.72
CA GLY A 267 7.23 5.17 9.33
C GLY A 267 7.32 4.92 7.82
N ALA A 268 7.13 5.95 6.99
CA ALA A 268 7.31 5.87 5.54
C ALA A 268 8.74 5.49 5.16
N LEU A 269 9.76 6.06 5.84
CA LEU A 269 11.16 5.68 5.61
C LEU A 269 11.41 4.20 5.97
N VAL A 270 10.84 3.71 7.07
CA VAL A 270 10.89 2.28 7.43
C VAL A 270 10.27 1.42 6.33
N CYS A 271 9.13 1.85 5.79
CA CYS A 271 8.47 1.15 4.70
C CYS A 271 9.25 1.20 3.37
N ASP A 272 10.00 2.26 3.13
CA ASP A 272 10.83 2.38 1.91
C ASP A 272 12.02 1.42 1.94
N PHE A 273 12.61 1.09 3.11
CA PHE A 273 13.57 -0.01 3.24
C PHE A 273 12.97 -1.34 2.77
N ILE A 274 11.71 -1.58 3.13
CA ILE A 274 10.99 -2.78 2.72
C ILE A 274 10.80 -2.82 1.19
N LYS A 275 10.35 -1.71 0.60
CA LYS A 275 10.15 -1.58 -0.85
C LYS A 275 11.46 -1.79 -1.61
N ASN A 276 12.55 -1.21 -1.11
CA ASN A 276 13.85 -1.24 -1.77
C ASN A 276 14.50 -2.63 -1.76
N ASN A 277 14.40 -3.38 -0.65
CA ASN A 277 15.11 -4.66 -0.47
C ASN A 277 14.27 -5.89 -0.81
N ALA A 278 12.96 -5.69 -0.96
CA ALA A 278 12.02 -6.74 -1.37
C ALA A 278 10.95 -6.11 -2.28
N SER A 279 9.70 -6.52 -2.18
CA SER A 279 8.57 -5.91 -2.91
C SER A 279 7.45 -5.52 -1.95
N ILE A 280 6.65 -4.53 -2.29
CA ILE A 280 5.40 -4.20 -1.61
C ILE A 280 4.17 -4.68 -2.41
N SER A 281 4.37 -5.50 -3.46
CA SER A 281 3.29 -5.99 -4.32
C SER A 281 2.78 -7.35 -3.84
N GLY A 282 1.47 -7.46 -3.65
CA GLY A 282 0.79 -8.73 -3.35
C GLY A 282 0.97 -9.78 -4.44
N ALA A 283 1.02 -9.35 -5.71
CA ALA A 283 1.24 -10.23 -6.85
C ALA A 283 2.67 -10.82 -6.90
N VAL A 284 3.62 -10.23 -6.19
CA VAL A 284 5.01 -10.72 -6.14
C VAL A 284 5.26 -11.58 -4.91
N LEU A 285 4.85 -11.13 -3.72
CA LEU A 285 5.21 -11.75 -2.45
C LEU A 285 4.01 -12.10 -1.54
N GLY A 286 2.78 -12.04 -2.04
CA GLY A 286 1.59 -12.24 -1.20
C GLY A 286 1.25 -11.01 -0.35
N CYS A 287 0.20 -11.09 0.47
CA CYS A 287 -0.30 -9.97 1.27
C CYS A 287 0.64 -9.59 2.43
N GLN A 288 1.60 -10.44 2.79
CA GLN A 288 2.71 -10.09 3.68
C GLN A 288 3.49 -8.85 3.16
N ALA A 289 3.47 -8.64 1.83
CA ALA A 289 4.10 -7.47 1.20
C ALA A 289 3.34 -6.18 1.48
N GLU A 290 2.03 -6.23 1.57
CA GLU A 290 1.16 -5.07 1.76
C GLU A 290 0.86 -4.82 3.25
N ILE A 291 0.14 -5.75 3.88
CA ILE A 291 -0.34 -5.63 5.27
C ILE A 291 0.81 -5.61 6.27
N GLY A 292 1.79 -6.52 6.15
CA GLY A 292 2.96 -6.53 7.03
C GLY A 292 3.81 -5.26 6.89
N SER A 293 3.90 -4.68 5.67
CA SER A 293 4.59 -3.40 5.46
C SER A 293 3.85 -2.23 6.09
N ALA A 294 2.53 -2.20 5.95
CA ALA A 294 1.69 -1.17 6.57
C ALA A 294 1.72 -1.25 8.10
N CYS A 295 1.75 -2.46 8.66
CA CYS A 295 1.86 -2.67 10.10
C CYS A 295 3.20 -2.15 10.64
N SER A 296 4.34 -2.47 9.97
CA SER A 296 5.66 -1.91 10.33
C SER A 296 5.69 -0.40 10.23
N PHE A 297 5.09 0.17 9.19
CA PHE A 297 4.94 1.60 9.00
C PHE A 297 4.22 2.24 10.21
N ALA A 298 3.05 1.70 10.56
CA ALA A 298 2.24 2.22 11.67
C ALA A 298 2.95 2.08 13.02
N ALA A 299 3.59 0.93 13.29
CA ALA A 299 4.34 0.68 14.52
C ALA A 299 5.54 1.63 14.67
N ALA A 300 6.29 1.87 13.59
CA ALA A 300 7.39 2.83 13.56
C ALA A 300 6.90 4.27 13.81
N SER A 301 5.78 4.65 13.20
CA SER A 301 5.16 5.97 13.40
C SER A 301 4.75 6.17 14.86
N LEU A 302 4.06 5.19 15.47
CA LEU A 302 3.68 5.21 16.87
C LEU A 302 4.89 5.31 17.80
N SER A 303 5.93 4.52 17.53
CA SER A 303 7.14 4.50 18.33
C SER A 303 7.85 5.85 18.30
N TYR A 304 7.97 6.47 17.13
CA TYR A 304 8.54 7.82 17.01
C TYR A 304 7.68 8.87 17.72
N LEU A 305 6.36 8.85 17.52
CA LEU A 305 5.40 9.79 18.12
C LEU A 305 5.45 9.77 19.66
N ASN A 306 5.79 8.63 20.25
CA ASN A 306 5.91 8.44 21.70
C ASN A 306 7.38 8.51 22.19
N GLY A 307 8.30 9.05 21.40
CA GLY A 307 9.66 9.35 21.81
C GLY A 307 10.60 8.15 21.97
N LEU A 308 10.24 6.97 21.45
CA LEU A 308 11.06 5.77 21.56
C LEU A 308 12.41 5.96 20.82
N SER A 309 13.44 5.29 21.32
CA SER A 309 14.77 5.29 20.72
C SER A 309 14.77 4.68 19.29
N LEU A 310 15.85 4.91 18.53
CA LEU A 310 15.97 4.31 17.19
C LEU A 310 15.99 2.78 17.24
N PHE A 311 16.59 2.20 18.28
CA PHE A 311 16.58 0.76 18.52
C PHE A 311 15.14 0.25 18.74
N GLN A 312 14.35 0.95 19.54
CA GLN A 312 12.96 0.57 19.81
C GLN A 312 12.06 0.76 18.58
N ILE A 313 12.30 1.78 17.73
CA ILE A 313 11.60 1.94 16.46
C ILE A 313 11.90 0.76 15.53
N GLU A 314 13.17 0.33 15.44
CA GLU A 314 13.56 -0.85 14.67
C GLU A 314 12.85 -2.11 15.21
N TYR A 315 12.88 -2.31 16.52
CA TYR A 315 12.27 -3.46 17.19
C TYR A 315 10.75 -3.50 16.95
N ALA A 316 10.04 -2.38 17.12
CA ALA A 316 8.62 -2.31 16.80
C ALA A 316 8.32 -2.65 15.35
N SER A 317 9.16 -2.17 14.43
CA SER A 317 9.01 -2.44 12.99
C SER A 317 9.24 -3.90 12.64
N GLU A 318 10.19 -4.54 13.30
CA GLU A 318 10.53 -5.95 13.15
C GLU A 318 9.37 -6.81 13.68
N VAL A 319 8.96 -6.66 14.96
CA VAL A 319 7.85 -7.39 15.58
C VAL A 319 6.55 -7.22 14.76
N ALA A 320 6.25 -6.00 14.34
CA ALA A 320 5.07 -5.71 13.54
C ALA A 320 5.05 -6.49 12.21
N ARG A 321 6.22 -6.94 11.75
CA ARG A 321 6.35 -7.55 10.44
C ARG A 321 6.47 -9.06 10.47
N GLU A 322 7.28 -9.61 11.39
CA GLU A 322 7.57 -11.04 11.42
C GLU A 322 6.31 -11.89 11.54
N HIS A 323 5.28 -11.39 12.23
CA HIS A 323 4.02 -12.07 12.46
C HIS A 323 3.07 -12.08 11.23
N PHE A 324 3.49 -11.44 10.12
CA PHE A 324 2.80 -11.51 8.83
C PHE A 324 3.57 -12.31 7.78
N LEU A 325 4.68 -12.98 8.13
CA LEU A 325 5.39 -13.87 7.21
C LEU A 325 4.47 -15.01 6.76
N GLY A 326 4.51 -15.32 5.47
CA GLY A 326 3.67 -16.36 4.86
C GLY A 326 2.23 -15.93 4.54
N LEU A 327 1.83 -14.68 4.81
CA LEU A 327 0.47 -14.23 4.52
C LEU A 327 0.20 -14.16 3.02
N THR A 328 -0.74 -14.98 2.56
CA THR A 328 -1.16 -15.13 1.16
C THR A 328 -1.92 -13.90 0.64
N CYS A 329 -2.00 -13.71 -0.67
CA CYS A 329 -2.89 -12.74 -1.32
C CYS A 329 -3.89 -13.48 -2.21
N ASP A 330 -5.03 -13.79 -1.64
CA ASP A 330 -6.07 -14.65 -2.20
C ASP A 330 -7.47 -13.99 -2.09
N PRO A 331 -7.65 -12.79 -2.68
CA PRO A 331 -8.91 -12.05 -2.55
C PRO A 331 -10.05 -12.79 -3.23
N VAL A 332 -11.17 -12.97 -2.50
CA VAL A 332 -12.36 -13.67 -3.01
C VAL A 332 -12.89 -12.95 -4.25
N ASN A 333 -13.08 -13.70 -5.33
CA ASN A 333 -13.47 -13.20 -6.65
C ASN A 333 -12.57 -12.06 -7.20
N GLY A 334 -11.35 -11.91 -6.68
CA GLY A 334 -10.44 -10.85 -7.06
C GLY A 334 -10.78 -9.45 -6.52
N TYR A 335 -11.73 -9.34 -5.58
CA TYR A 335 -12.10 -8.06 -4.97
C TYR A 335 -11.28 -7.77 -3.72
N VAL A 336 -10.80 -6.53 -3.57
CA VAL A 336 -10.07 -6.05 -2.38
C VAL A 336 -11.06 -5.80 -1.23
N GLN A 337 -11.74 -6.87 -0.81
CA GLN A 337 -12.78 -6.88 0.21
C GLN A 337 -12.52 -7.99 1.23
N ILE A 338 -12.66 -9.26 0.83
CA ILE A 338 -12.36 -10.42 1.69
C ILE A 338 -11.03 -11.06 1.23
N PRO A 339 -10.06 -11.21 2.11
CA PRO A 339 -9.99 -10.83 3.54
C PRO A 339 -9.39 -9.45 3.80
N CYS A 340 -9.23 -8.61 2.78
CA CYS A 340 -8.42 -7.38 2.83
C CYS A 340 -8.92 -6.37 3.87
N ILE A 341 -10.24 -6.17 4.00
CA ILE A 341 -10.81 -5.20 4.93
C ILE A 341 -10.49 -5.59 6.38
N GLU A 342 -10.75 -6.84 6.76
CA GLU A 342 -10.48 -7.36 8.11
C GLU A 342 -8.98 -7.33 8.42
N ARG A 343 -8.11 -7.67 7.45
CA ARG A 343 -6.66 -7.63 7.62
C ARG A 343 -6.14 -6.24 7.99
N ASN A 344 -6.74 -5.16 7.42
CA ASN A 344 -6.37 -3.80 7.79
C ASN A 344 -6.71 -3.50 9.26
N ALA A 345 -7.87 -3.92 9.75
CA ALA A 345 -8.27 -3.75 11.15
C ALA A 345 -7.35 -4.53 12.09
N MET A 346 -7.09 -5.81 11.78
CA MET A 346 -6.19 -6.64 12.57
C MET A 346 -4.77 -6.05 12.63
N ALA A 347 -4.23 -5.58 11.51
CA ALA A 347 -2.91 -5.00 11.45
C ALA A 347 -2.80 -3.66 12.17
N SER A 348 -3.87 -2.85 12.21
CA SER A 348 -3.88 -1.61 12.98
C SER A 348 -3.79 -1.85 14.49
N ILE A 349 -4.46 -2.89 14.99
CA ILE A 349 -4.36 -3.32 16.39
C ILE A 349 -2.97 -3.91 16.67
N HIS A 350 -2.47 -4.75 15.76
CA HIS A 350 -1.15 -5.37 15.91
C HIS A 350 -0.02 -4.34 15.94
N ALA A 351 -0.14 -3.22 15.22
CA ALA A 351 0.84 -2.13 15.25
C ALA A 351 0.98 -1.51 16.65
N PHE A 352 -0.12 -1.38 17.41
CA PHE A 352 -0.08 -0.97 18.82
C PHE A 352 0.63 -2.01 19.68
N THR A 353 0.28 -3.29 19.53
CA THR A 353 0.94 -4.37 20.27
C THR A 353 2.45 -4.40 20.03
N ALA A 354 2.87 -4.25 18.76
CA ALA A 354 4.29 -4.21 18.40
C ALA A 354 5.02 -3.00 19.02
N TYR A 355 4.38 -1.83 19.02
CA TYR A 355 4.89 -0.64 19.70
C TYR A 355 5.06 -0.87 21.22
N GLU A 356 4.04 -1.44 21.89
CA GLU A 356 4.08 -1.73 23.31
C GLU A 356 5.19 -2.74 23.64
N TYR A 357 5.32 -3.81 22.86
CA TYR A 357 6.39 -4.79 23.02
C TYR A 357 7.78 -4.14 22.89
N ALA A 358 8.00 -3.31 21.88
CA ALA A 358 9.26 -2.64 21.72
C ALA A 358 9.56 -1.67 22.87
N LYS A 359 8.53 -0.98 23.38
CA LYS A 359 8.67 -0.08 24.54
C LYS A 359 9.04 -0.83 25.82
N GLU A 360 8.39 -1.94 26.11
CA GLU A 360 8.46 -2.63 27.39
C GLU A 360 9.52 -3.74 27.41
N ILE A 361 9.55 -4.59 26.36
CA ILE A 361 10.45 -5.74 26.35
C ILE A 361 11.90 -5.33 26.10
N SER A 362 12.14 -4.24 25.35
CA SER A 362 13.48 -3.74 25.09
C SER A 362 14.29 -3.35 26.33
N ILE A 363 13.62 -3.16 27.46
CA ILE A 363 14.24 -2.90 28.75
C ILE A 363 14.93 -4.17 29.30
N TYR A 364 14.39 -5.35 28.98
CA TYR A 364 14.82 -6.62 29.54
C TYR A 364 15.71 -7.44 28.61
N ARG A 365 15.54 -7.25 27.28
CA ARG A 365 16.34 -7.98 26.29
C ARG A 365 16.46 -7.22 24.97
N THR A 366 17.52 -7.50 24.23
CA THR A 366 17.66 -7.10 22.83
C THR A 366 16.95 -8.11 21.92
N ASN A 367 16.35 -7.65 20.80
CA ASN A 367 15.84 -8.54 19.78
C ASN A 367 17.00 -9.37 19.14
N LYS A 368 16.72 -10.61 18.78
CA LYS A 368 17.67 -11.50 18.08
C LYS A 368 17.58 -11.37 16.56
N VAL A 369 16.44 -10.94 16.08
CA VAL A 369 16.15 -10.75 14.66
C VAL A 369 16.18 -9.24 14.38
N SER A 370 16.97 -8.81 13.40
CA SER A 370 16.97 -7.41 12.96
C SER A 370 15.84 -7.15 11.96
N PHE A 371 15.44 -5.90 11.84
CA PHE A 371 14.44 -5.52 10.85
C PHE A 371 14.89 -5.85 9.41
N ASP A 372 16.18 -5.66 9.10
CA ASP A 372 16.74 -6.01 7.79
C ASP A 372 16.64 -7.53 7.52
N ASN A 373 16.88 -8.40 8.55
CA ASN A 373 16.74 -9.84 8.42
C ASN A 373 15.30 -10.28 8.15
N VAL A 374 14.31 -9.66 8.80
CA VAL A 374 12.88 -9.97 8.52
C VAL A 374 12.50 -9.58 7.09
N ILE A 375 13.06 -8.49 6.56
CA ILE A 375 12.84 -8.13 5.15
C ILE A 375 13.37 -9.22 4.21
N LEU A 376 14.55 -9.77 4.50
CA LEU A 376 15.14 -10.86 3.71
C LEU A 376 14.32 -12.15 3.84
N ALA A 377 13.98 -12.56 5.07
CA ALA A 377 13.14 -13.72 5.33
C ALA A 377 11.80 -13.63 4.58
N ARG A 378 11.18 -12.44 4.56
CA ARG A 378 9.96 -12.23 3.78
C ARG A 378 10.15 -12.41 2.28
N LYS A 379 11.28 -11.92 1.74
CA LYS A 379 11.60 -12.09 0.32
C LYS A 379 11.69 -13.56 -0.04
N GLU A 380 12.35 -14.33 0.78
CA GLU A 380 12.49 -15.78 0.64
C GLU A 380 11.13 -16.49 0.75
N THR A 381 10.43 -16.32 1.88
CA THR A 381 9.08 -16.89 2.10
C THR A 381 8.13 -16.54 0.95
N GLY A 382 8.14 -15.28 0.49
CA GLY A 382 7.30 -14.86 -0.63
C GLY A 382 7.68 -15.51 -1.96
N SER A 383 8.96 -15.84 -2.20
CA SER A 383 9.39 -16.57 -3.40
C SER A 383 8.87 -18.02 -3.41
N GLU A 384 8.74 -18.61 -2.23
CA GLU A 384 8.27 -19.99 -2.04
C GLU A 384 6.74 -20.14 -2.04
N LEU A 385 5.99 -19.05 -1.84
CA LEU A 385 4.53 -19.09 -1.97
C LEU A 385 4.13 -19.54 -3.38
N SER A 386 3.13 -20.43 -3.49
CA SER A 386 2.53 -20.80 -4.77
C SER A 386 2.05 -19.56 -5.54
N PRO A 387 2.25 -19.51 -6.86
CA PRO A 387 1.68 -18.44 -7.70
C PRO A 387 0.18 -18.24 -7.50
N ASP A 388 -0.60 -19.30 -7.25
CA ASP A 388 -2.04 -19.24 -7.01
C ASP A 388 -2.42 -18.41 -5.77
N LEU A 389 -1.48 -18.18 -4.85
CA LEU A 389 -1.64 -17.44 -3.60
C LEU A 389 -1.09 -16.00 -3.70
N LYS A 390 -0.79 -15.52 -4.91
CA LYS A 390 -0.17 -14.22 -5.19
C LYS A 390 -1.07 -13.33 -6.07
N GLU A 391 -2.20 -12.88 -5.53
CA GLU A 391 -3.15 -11.95 -6.19
C GLU A 391 -3.69 -12.48 -7.54
N THR A 392 -3.99 -13.79 -7.59
CA THR A 392 -4.55 -14.45 -8.78
C THR A 392 -6.01 -14.87 -8.64
N ALA A 393 -6.51 -14.93 -7.41
CA ALA A 393 -7.83 -15.48 -7.05
C ALA A 393 -8.00 -16.97 -7.48
N LEU A 394 -6.92 -17.71 -7.65
CA LEU A 394 -6.94 -19.14 -8.04
C LEU A 394 -6.74 -20.10 -6.88
N GLY A 395 -6.17 -19.62 -5.76
CA GLY A 395 -5.86 -20.40 -4.56
C GLY A 395 -6.50 -19.86 -3.29
N GLY A 396 -6.20 -20.50 -2.16
CA GLY A 396 -6.59 -20.06 -0.82
C GLY A 396 -8.10 -19.83 -0.66
N LEU A 397 -8.49 -18.73 -0.02
CA LEU A 397 -9.89 -18.38 0.22
C LEU A 397 -10.67 -18.23 -1.09
N ALA A 398 -10.08 -17.64 -2.11
CA ALA A 398 -10.73 -17.42 -3.40
C ALA A 398 -11.12 -18.75 -4.10
N LYS A 399 -10.37 -19.82 -3.87
CA LYS A 399 -10.69 -21.13 -4.41
C LYS A 399 -11.82 -21.84 -3.65
N ILE A 400 -11.88 -21.63 -2.33
CA ILE A 400 -12.84 -22.32 -1.43
C ILE A 400 -14.20 -21.61 -1.46
N ILE A 401 -14.18 -20.26 -1.41
CA ILE A 401 -15.39 -19.45 -1.38
C ILE A 401 -15.83 -19.17 -2.81
N ARG A 402 -16.93 -19.77 -3.23
CA ARG A 402 -17.59 -19.52 -4.53
C ARG A 402 -18.85 -18.72 -4.27
N CYS A 403 -18.87 -17.47 -4.71
CA CYS A 403 -20.03 -16.57 -4.64
C CYS A 403 -20.62 -16.39 -6.04
#